data_f55ad7193e0133d1db488088c17bd02a
#
_entry.id   f55ad7193e0133d1db488088c17bd02a
#
_cell.length_a   1.000
_cell.length_b   1.000
_cell.length_c   1.000
_cell.angle_alpha   90.00
_cell.angle_beta   90.00
_cell.angle_gamma   90.00
#
_symmetry.space_group_name_H-M   'P 1'
#
loop_
_entity.id
_entity.type
_entity.pdbx_description
1 polymer ?
#
loop_
_entity_poly.entity_id
_entity_poly.type
_entity_poly.pdbx_seq_one_letter_code
_entity_poly.pdbx_strand_id
1 'polypeptide(L)'
;KTKETAEKLFIDGGNLKKEDILFIFSSDNDKIDKKFAFTPYKEMISVALFERAEKTPFINFERSADGFALGELKKKKYDTEGATPFMLYCLYKRAEIKNVRIIMTGKRAKAQADEIKRRLRVGYDG
;
A
#
# COMPACT_ATOMS: atom_id res chain seq x y z
N LYS A 1 -9.56 -6.90 -12.52
CA LYS A 1 -9.89 -7.84 -11.43
C LYS A 1 -11.31 -7.57 -11.01
N THR A 2 -12.13 -8.62 -10.93
CA THR A 2 -13.56 -8.53 -10.65
C THR A 2 -13.86 -8.53 -9.16
N LYS A 3 -15.07 -8.12 -8.77
CA LYS A 3 -15.61 -8.20 -7.42
C LYS A 3 -15.44 -9.61 -6.84
N GLU A 4 -15.71 -10.66 -7.63
CA GLU A 4 -15.51 -12.07 -7.25
C GLU A 4 -14.07 -12.40 -6.84
N THR A 5 -13.08 -11.82 -7.53
CA THR A 5 -11.66 -12.00 -7.15
C THR A 5 -11.35 -11.37 -5.81
N ALA A 6 -11.92 -10.18 -5.52
CA ALA A 6 -11.75 -9.51 -4.23
C ALA A 6 -12.40 -10.32 -3.09
N GLU A 7 -13.58 -10.90 -3.33
CA GLU A 7 -14.26 -11.77 -2.37
C GLU A 7 -13.44 -13.02 -2.00
N LYS A 8 -12.79 -13.63 -2.99
CA LYS A 8 -11.95 -14.84 -2.78
C LYS A 8 -10.62 -14.53 -2.09
N LEU A 9 -10.09 -13.33 -2.28
CA LEU A 9 -8.80 -12.92 -1.72
C LEU A 9 -8.93 -12.19 -0.37
N PHE A 10 -10.16 -11.93 0.08
CA PHE A 10 -10.39 -11.27 1.35
C PHE A 10 -9.96 -12.18 2.51
N ILE A 11 -9.14 -11.63 3.41
CA ILE A 11 -8.70 -12.28 4.65
C ILE A 11 -9.35 -11.51 5.80
N ASP A 12 -10.12 -12.20 6.62
CA ASP A 12 -10.77 -11.61 7.80
C ASP A 12 -9.77 -11.39 8.95
N GLY A 13 -10.18 -10.57 9.92
CA GLY A 13 -9.37 -10.26 11.11
C GLY A 13 -8.74 -8.86 11.08
N GLY A 14 -8.96 -8.07 10.02
CA GLY A 14 -8.56 -6.66 9.95
C GLY A 14 -9.64 -5.68 10.44
N ASN A 15 -9.31 -4.38 10.40
CA ASN A 15 -10.24 -3.30 10.77
C ASN A 15 -11.29 -3.00 9.69
N LEU A 16 -11.12 -3.49 8.48
CA LEU A 16 -12.07 -3.34 7.38
C LEU A 16 -12.85 -4.64 7.21
N LYS A 17 -14.16 -4.51 7.09
CA LYS A 17 -15.04 -5.63 6.79
C LYS A 17 -15.04 -5.93 5.29
N LYS A 18 -15.44 -7.15 4.94
CA LYS A 18 -15.58 -7.57 3.54
C LYS A 18 -16.49 -6.64 2.74
N GLU A 19 -17.59 -6.17 3.37
CA GLU A 19 -18.54 -5.24 2.77
C GLU A 19 -17.90 -3.90 2.42
N ASP A 20 -16.93 -3.42 3.21
CA ASP A 20 -16.21 -2.17 2.94
C ASP A 20 -15.35 -2.28 1.69
N ILE A 21 -14.68 -3.42 1.52
CA ILE A 21 -13.90 -3.69 0.31
C ILE A 21 -14.80 -3.83 -0.91
N LEU A 22 -15.91 -4.54 -0.78
CA LEU A 22 -16.87 -4.72 -1.88
C LEU A 22 -17.57 -3.42 -2.28
N PHE A 23 -17.75 -2.51 -1.33
CA PHE A 23 -18.31 -1.17 -1.57
C PHE A 23 -17.44 -0.36 -2.55
N ILE A 24 -16.11 -0.50 -2.51
CA ILE A 24 -15.18 0.17 -3.43
C ILE A 24 -15.44 -0.23 -4.90
N PHE A 25 -15.87 -1.46 -5.15
CA PHE A 25 -16.14 -1.95 -6.51
C PHE A 25 -17.49 -1.46 -7.08
N SER A 26 -18.45 -1.10 -6.22
CA SER A 26 -19.80 -0.76 -6.61
C SER A 26 -20.15 0.73 -6.45
N SER A 27 -19.21 1.54 -5.98
CA SER A 27 -19.47 2.94 -5.62
C SER A 27 -18.61 3.92 -6.42
N ASP A 28 -19.13 5.14 -6.55
CA ASP A 28 -18.43 6.27 -7.13
C ASP A 28 -17.34 6.79 -6.19
N ASN A 29 -16.35 7.49 -6.75
CA ASN A 29 -15.20 8.01 -6.00
C ASN A 29 -15.61 8.88 -4.81
N ASP A 30 -16.59 9.76 -4.95
CA ASP A 30 -17.07 10.66 -3.88
C ASP A 30 -17.67 9.89 -2.70
N LYS A 31 -18.39 8.81 -2.98
CA LYS A 31 -18.96 7.96 -1.93
C LYS A 31 -17.89 7.19 -1.18
N ILE A 32 -16.88 6.72 -1.90
CA ILE A 32 -15.74 6.00 -1.32
C ILE A 32 -14.95 6.96 -0.42
N ASP A 33 -14.59 8.15 -0.91
CA ASP A 33 -13.85 9.15 -0.14
C ASP A 33 -14.59 9.51 1.17
N LYS A 34 -15.89 9.80 1.11
CA LYS A 34 -16.72 10.09 2.28
C LYS A 34 -16.76 8.93 3.28
N LYS A 35 -16.90 7.69 2.79
CA LYS A 35 -16.97 6.50 3.66
C LYS A 35 -15.68 6.30 4.44
N PHE A 36 -14.53 6.55 3.81
CA PHE A 36 -13.23 6.31 4.42
C PHE A 36 -12.58 7.57 5.04
N ALA A 37 -13.27 8.72 5.01
CA ALA A 37 -12.76 10.02 5.46
C ALA A 37 -12.26 10.03 6.92
N PHE A 38 -12.87 9.23 7.79
CA PHE A 38 -12.53 9.14 9.23
C PHE A 38 -11.79 7.86 9.59
N THR A 39 -11.21 7.18 8.60
CA THR A 39 -10.44 5.97 8.82
C THR A 39 -8.93 6.26 8.68
N PRO A 40 -8.06 5.42 9.27
CA PRO A 40 -6.60 5.52 9.06
C PRO A 40 -6.17 5.35 7.60
N TYR A 41 -7.07 4.86 6.76
CA TYR A 41 -6.81 4.56 5.35
C TYR A 41 -7.11 5.74 4.41
N LYS A 42 -7.61 6.87 4.93
CA LYS A 42 -8.04 8.04 4.14
C LYS A 42 -7.02 8.45 3.10
N GLU A 43 -5.79 8.75 3.54
CA GLU A 43 -4.73 9.24 2.64
C GLU A 43 -4.42 8.23 1.52
N MET A 44 -4.30 6.96 1.89
CA MET A 44 -4.02 5.89 0.95
C MET A 44 -5.16 5.73 -0.09
N ILE A 45 -6.41 5.81 0.37
CA ILE A 45 -7.59 5.71 -0.50
C ILE A 45 -7.71 6.93 -1.40
N SER A 46 -7.48 8.14 -0.89
CA SER A 46 -7.50 9.36 -1.73
C SER A 46 -6.48 9.29 -2.86
N VAL A 47 -5.27 8.76 -2.60
CA VAL A 47 -4.27 8.52 -3.65
C VAL A 47 -4.78 7.52 -4.69
N ALA A 48 -5.42 6.42 -4.26
CA ALA A 48 -5.99 5.42 -5.16
C ALA A 48 -7.11 5.99 -6.03
N LEU A 49 -7.99 6.82 -5.44
CA LEU A 49 -9.10 7.46 -6.16
C LEU A 49 -8.60 8.46 -7.19
N PHE A 50 -7.55 9.21 -6.86
CA PHE A 50 -6.90 10.13 -7.80
C PHE A 50 -6.30 9.36 -8.99
N GLU A 51 -5.48 8.33 -8.73
CA GLU A 51 -4.88 7.51 -9.81
C GLU A 51 -5.95 6.80 -10.64
N ARG A 52 -7.07 6.37 -10.04
CA ARG A 52 -8.23 5.81 -10.74
C ARG A 52 -8.89 6.83 -11.67
N ALA A 53 -9.08 8.08 -11.20
CA ALA A 53 -9.69 9.16 -11.99
C ALA A 53 -8.81 9.54 -13.18
N GLU A 54 -7.52 9.67 -12.98
CA GLU A 54 -6.52 9.96 -14.01
C GLU A 54 -6.20 8.78 -14.93
N LYS A 55 -6.77 7.61 -14.67
CA LYS A 55 -6.47 6.34 -15.39
C LYS A 55 -4.97 6.03 -15.44
N THR A 56 -4.23 6.45 -14.43
CA THR A 56 -2.80 6.18 -14.29
C THR A 56 -2.54 4.87 -13.55
N PRO A 57 -1.35 4.27 -13.70
CA PRO A 57 -0.96 3.10 -12.90
C PRO A 57 -0.95 3.42 -11.41
N PHE A 58 -1.39 2.48 -10.57
CA PHE A 58 -1.47 2.60 -9.11
C PHE A 58 -0.10 2.58 -8.39
N ILE A 59 0.87 3.35 -8.87
CA ILE A 59 2.25 3.35 -8.34
C ILE A 59 2.33 4.04 -6.98
N ASN A 60 1.68 5.22 -6.86
CA ASN A 60 1.70 5.96 -5.60
C ASN A 60 0.80 5.29 -4.56
N PHE A 61 -0.32 4.71 -4.97
CA PHE A 61 -1.16 3.90 -4.09
C PHE A 61 -0.39 2.70 -3.53
N GLU A 62 0.30 1.92 -4.36
CA GLU A 62 1.10 0.79 -3.90
C GLU A 62 2.21 1.22 -2.93
N ARG A 63 2.87 2.35 -3.22
CA ARG A 63 3.88 2.93 -2.34
C ARG A 63 3.28 3.36 -1.00
N SER A 64 2.13 4.02 -1.02
CA SER A 64 1.41 4.45 0.17
C SER A 64 0.95 3.27 1.02
N ALA A 65 0.43 2.20 0.39
CA ALA A 65 0.00 0.99 1.08
C ALA A 65 1.17 0.24 1.76
N ASP A 66 2.30 0.09 1.06
CA ASP A 66 3.52 -0.48 1.65
C ASP A 66 4.03 0.37 2.82
N GLY A 67 4.01 1.70 2.69
CA GLY A 67 4.41 2.65 3.73
C GLY A 67 3.48 2.64 4.94
N PHE A 68 2.17 2.54 4.72
CA PHE A 68 1.18 2.44 5.78
C PHE A 68 1.39 1.19 6.64
N ALA A 69 1.54 0.03 6.03
CA ALA A 69 1.78 -1.23 6.74
C ALA A 69 3.06 -1.16 7.59
N LEU A 70 4.12 -0.60 7.04
CA LEU A 70 5.38 -0.40 7.76
C LEU A 70 5.22 0.61 8.91
N GLY A 71 4.50 1.72 8.68
CA GLY A 71 4.24 2.76 9.67
C GLY A 71 3.47 2.25 10.88
N GLU A 72 2.46 1.39 10.67
CA GLU A 72 1.69 0.79 11.76
C GLU A 72 2.55 -0.12 12.65
N LEU A 73 3.45 -0.92 12.07
CA LEU A 73 4.37 -1.75 12.85
C LEU A 73 5.48 -0.93 13.52
N LYS A 74 5.95 0.16 12.90
CA LYS A 74 6.93 1.06 13.52
C LYS A 74 6.44 1.66 14.85
N LYS A 75 5.16 1.92 15.00
CA LYS A 75 4.58 2.42 16.26
C LYS A 75 4.82 1.46 17.43
N LYS A 76 4.95 0.18 17.12
CA LYS A 76 5.18 -0.91 18.08
C LYS A 76 6.62 -1.44 18.07
N LYS A 77 7.58 -0.69 17.52
CA LYS A 77 8.98 -1.16 17.38
C LYS A 77 9.69 -1.47 18.71
N TYR A 78 9.20 -0.89 19.81
CA TYR A 78 9.74 -1.11 21.14
C TYR A 78 9.03 -2.23 21.92
N ASP A 79 8.01 -2.83 21.36
CA ASP A 79 7.39 -4.02 21.94
C ASP A 79 8.41 -5.16 21.89
N THR A 80 8.93 -5.56 23.05
CA THR A 80 9.91 -6.64 23.17
C THR A 80 9.28 -8.01 23.13
N GLU A 81 7.97 -8.07 23.28
CA GLU A 81 7.19 -9.32 23.30
C GLU A 81 6.39 -9.51 22.00
N GLY A 82 6.27 -10.76 21.58
CA GLY A 82 5.46 -11.14 20.43
C GLY A 82 6.17 -11.07 19.08
N ALA A 83 5.39 -11.14 18.00
CA ALA A 83 5.88 -11.25 16.63
C ALA A 83 6.26 -9.91 15.97
N THR A 84 5.98 -8.78 16.61
CA THR A 84 6.13 -7.43 16.02
C THR A 84 7.54 -7.16 15.49
N PRO A 85 8.63 -7.40 16.25
CA PRO A 85 9.99 -7.15 15.74
C PRO A 85 10.33 -8.02 14.53
N PHE A 86 9.91 -9.27 14.53
CA PHE A 86 10.11 -10.19 13.41
C PHE A 86 9.33 -9.73 12.16
N MET A 87 8.07 -9.36 12.34
CA MET A 87 7.24 -8.85 11.24
C MET A 87 7.81 -7.56 10.65
N LEU A 88 8.28 -6.65 11.50
CA LEU A 88 8.93 -5.41 11.08
C LEU A 88 10.18 -5.70 10.26
N TYR A 89 11.05 -6.61 10.71
CA TYR A 89 12.20 -7.07 9.95
C TYR A 89 11.81 -7.64 8.58
N CYS A 90 10.79 -8.49 8.53
CA CYS A 90 10.30 -9.07 7.28
C CYS A 90 9.80 -8.00 6.30
N LEU A 91 9.08 -6.98 6.78
CA LEU A 91 8.59 -5.89 5.93
C LEU A 91 9.74 -5.04 5.39
N TYR A 92 10.76 -4.74 6.21
CA TYR A 92 11.95 -4.04 5.72
C TYR A 92 12.70 -4.83 4.66
N LYS A 93 12.91 -6.12 4.88
CA LYS A 93 13.55 -7.00 3.88
C LYS A 93 12.75 -7.07 2.59
N ARG A 94 11.42 -7.12 2.69
CA ARG A 94 10.53 -7.05 1.52
C ARG A 94 10.67 -5.72 0.76
N ALA A 95 10.75 -4.60 1.48
CA ALA A 95 10.96 -3.28 0.89
C ALA A 95 12.32 -3.18 0.18
N GLU A 96 13.40 -3.66 0.79
CA GLU A 96 14.73 -3.73 0.19
C GLU A 96 14.73 -4.53 -1.10
N ILE A 97 14.15 -5.73 -1.10
CA ILE A 97 14.05 -6.59 -2.29
C ILE A 97 13.25 -5.88 -3.40
N LYS A 98 12.14 -5.22 -3.05
CA LYS A 98 11.37 -4.41 -4.01
C LYS A 98 12.22 -3.29 -4.59
N ASN A 99 12.97 -2.56 -3.76
CA ASN A 99 13.81 -1.45 -4.18
C ASN A 99 14.92 -1.91 -5.15
N VAL A 100 15.62 -2.99 -4.82
CA VAL A 100 16.61 -3.58 -5.72
C VAL A 100 15.99 -3.95 -7.08
N ARG A 101 14.82 -4.60 -7.07
CA ARG A 101 14.10 -4.96 -8.28
C ARG A 101 13.69 -3.73 -9.11
N ILE A 102 13.17 -2.67 -8.44
CA ILE A 102 12.78 -1.41 -9.09
C ILE A 102 14.00 -0.76 -9.77
N ILE A 103 15.14 -0.69 -9.06
CA ILE A 103 16.37 -0.09 -9.59
C ILE A 103 16.89 -0.89 -10.78
N MET A 104 16.98 -2.20 -10.65
CA MET A 104 17.50 -3.05 -11.73
C MET A 104 16.61 -3.02 -12.97
N THR A 105 15.28 -3.11 -12.78
CA THR A 105 14.32 -3.06 -13.89
C THR A 105 14.32 -1.68 -14.55
N GLY A 106 14.36 -0.62 -13.75
CA GLY A 106 14.42 0.76 -14.25
C GLY A 106 15.69 1.03 -15.05
N LYS A 107 16.86 0.61 -14.55
CA LYS A 107 18.13 0.72 -15.29
C LYS A 107 18.10 -0.08 -16.59
N ARG A 108 17.59 -1.31 -16.56
CA ARG A 108 17.44 -2.15 -17.76
C ARG A 108 16.53 -1.50 -18.81
N ALA A 109 15.45 -0.86 -18.35
CA ALA A 109 14.52 -0.12 -19.20
C ALA A 109 15.03 1.28 -19.61
N LYS A 110 16.24 1.68 -19.18
CA LYS A 110 16.83 3.02 -19.41
C LYS A 110 15.92 4.17 -18.89
N ALA A 111 15.15 3.92 -17.82
CA ALA A 111 14.32 4.92 -17.19
C ALA A 111 15.17 6.01 -16.53
N GLN A 112 14.65 7.25 -16.47
CA GLN A 112 15.33 8.37 -15.82
C GLN A 112 15.46 8.12 -14.31
N ALA A 113 16.55 8.61 -13.70
CA ALA A 113 16.87 8.38 -12.29
C ALA A 113 15.74 8.86 -11.36
N ASP A 114 15.10 9.99 -11.69
CA ASP A 114 14.00 10.54 -10.87
C ASP A 114 12.72 9.69 -10.96
N GLU A 115 12.47 9.06 -12.10
CA GLU A 115 11.37 8.11 -12.22
C GLU A 115 11.61 6.86 -11.36
N ILE A 116 12.84 6.33 -11.36
CA ILE A 116 13.22 5.21 -10.50
C ILE A 116 13.06 5.59 -9.03
N LYS A 117 13.60 6.77 -8.61
CA LYS A 117 13.51 7.26 -7.24
C LYS A 117 12.06 7.38 -6.75
N ARG A 118 11.15 7.91 -7.57
CA ARG A 118 9.73 8.04 -7.22
C ARG A 118 9.05 6.71 -6.88
N ARG A 119 9.54 5.61 -7.44
CA ARG A 119 8.98 4.26 -7.23
C ARG A 119 9.55 3.55 -6.00
N LEU A 120 10.63 4.05 -5.40
CA LEU A 120 11.28 3.41 -4.26
C LEU A 120 10.36 3.40 -3.03
N ARG A 121 10.45 2.34 -2.27
CA ARG A 121 9.78 2.15 -0.98
C ARG A 121 10.65 2.70 0.16
N VAL A 122 10.03 3.06 1.26
CA VAL A 122 10.73 3.47 2.48
C VAL A 122 11.63 2.33 2.95
N GLY A 123 12.92 2.63 3.16
CA GLY A 123 13.89 1.68 3.68
C GLY A 123 13.97 1.66 5.21
N TYR A 124 14.98 0.93 5.72
CA TYR A 124 15.20 0.78 7.17
C TYR A 124 15.49 2.11 7.86
N ASP A 125 16.19 3.04 7.19
CA ASP A 125 16.63 4.33 7.72
C ASP A 125 15.62 5.47 7.47
N GLY A 126 14.41 5.14 7.04
CA GLY A 126 13.36 6.10 6.72
C GLY A 126 12.39 6.38 7.86
#